data_cd54a1d64b3b31818a1ffb91b54db3d1
#
_entry.id   cd54a1d64b3b31818a1ffb91b54db3d1
#
_cell.length_a   1.000
_cell.length_b   1.000
_cell.length_c   1.000
_cell.angle_alpha   90.00
_cell.angle_beta   90.00
_cell.angle_gamma   90.00
#
_symmetry.space_group_name_H-M   'P 1'
#
loop_
_entity.id
_entity.type
_entity.pdbx_description
1 polymer ?
#
loop_
_entity_poly.entity_id
_entity_poly.type
_entity_poly.pdbx_seq_one_letter_code
_entity_poly.pdbx_strand_id
1 'polypeptide(L)'
;MSFFRTLLWWLLLATLGALAWDQFSIDPGQVVIRWHGSTLVFQSLAVFLACWGLLWFGLWALWTLLRLPFTAWHRLAQTQARKRLVNGLLAFNEGRYTRAEGLLAKAAEDAESATVSRLAARQAALRRGDLLGAAVQQAALAKLDPLAAALESAHALLKQSRPEAVIDILQPWQENKRLPPRGQLLRGEALVSMGRASEALAQLSQPGNELDLAPDALAALQLRWHAAALQQSVHADDLHQRWLGLSERERDDQALLLAYSRRAGELGLEAEAADTLATAIDREWNETLVRQLSLLPAARNDLRLDRAQAWLAAHPASPALALALGRLLGTRQQLGSAAEVINRAIAQGAGSDAWEELGHVYTAQNDAPRAQSSYANALRLQRGEPARALGDRSLREIIADEAVAEQRDEHGLPRLRH
;
A
#
# COMPACT_ATOMS: atom_id res chain seq x y z
N MET A 1 21.47 38.46 -13.35
CA MET A 1 21.49 39.76 -12.61
C MET A 1 22.86 40.13 -12.00
N SER A 2 23.82 39.23 -11.96
CA SER A 2 25.17 39.53 -11.44
C SER A 2 26.06 40.37 -12.41
N PHE A 3 25.91 40.14 -13.71
CA PHE A 3 26.72 40.82 -14.74
C PHE A 3 26.48 42.34 -14.77
N PHE A 4 25.23 42.77 -14.64
CA PHE A 4 24.85 44.18 -14.64
C PHE A 4 25.36 44.93 -13.41
N ARG A 5 25.35 44.29 -12.25
CA ARG A 5 25.92 44.84 -10.98
C ARG A 5 27.44 44.99 -11.06
N THR A 6 28.14 44.03 -11.65
CA THR A 6 29.59 44.12 -11.82
C THR A 6 29.96 45.21 -12.83
N LEU A 7 29.21 45.33 -13.90
CA LEU A 7 29.43 46.39 -14.92
C LEU A 7 29.20 47.81 -14.35
N LEU A 8 28.21 47.96 -13.48
CA LEU A 8 27.88 49.21 -12.80
C LEU A 8 28.99 49.58 -11.78
N TRP A 9 29.57 48.64 -11.07
CA TRP A 9 30.71 48.84 -10.20
C TRP A 9 31.97 49.23 -10.95
N TRP A 10 32.23 48.67 -12.15
CA TRP A 10 33.35 49.03 -12.98
C TRP A 10 33.19 50.43 -13.59
N LEU A 11 31.98 50.82 -13.96
CA LEU A 11 31.66 52.13 -14.47
C LEU A 11 31.82 53.21 -13.37
N LEU A 12 31.39 52.90 -12.15
CA LEU A 12 31.56 53.79 -10.98
C LEU A 12 33.04 53.94 -10.61
N LEU A 13 33.83 52.85 -10.66
CA LEU A 13 35.27 52.88 -10.44
C LEU A 13 36.00 53.65 -11.53
N ALA A 14 35.60 53.53 -12.78
CA ALA A 14 36.18 54.29 -13.91
C ALA A 14 35.89 55.79 -13.81
N THR A 15 34.66 56.18 -13.42
CA THR A 15 34.30 57.60 -13.22
C THR A 15 34.99 58.21 -12.01
N LEU A 16 35.12 57.50 -10.91
CA LEU A 16 35.91 57.90 -9.73
C LEU A 16 37.40 58.03 -10.08
N GLY A 17 37.93 57.09 -10.87
CA GLY A 17 39.31 57.13 -11.35
C GLY A 17 39.58 58.33 -12.26
N ALA A 18 38.66 58.69 -13.16
CA ALA A 18 38.78 59.86 -14.02
C ALA A 18 38.71 61.16 -13.22
N LEU A 19 37.81 61.28 -12.27
CA LEU A 19 37.73 62.42 -11.35
C LEU A 19 39.00 62.58 -10.49
N ALA A 20 39.53 61.47 -10.00
CA ALA A 20 40.80 61.47 -9.22
C ALA A 20 41.98 61.89 -10.07
N TRP A 21 42.04 61.50 -11.36
CA TRP A 21 43.10 61.87 -12.30
C TRP A 21 43.20 63.35 -12.48
N ASP A 22 42.08 64.04 -12.60
CA ASP A 22 42.05 65.50 -12.76
C ASP A 22 42.60 66.29 -11.57
N GLN A 23 42.30 65.79 -10.35
CA GLN A 23 42.73 66.34 -9.08
C GLN A 23 44.21 66.03 -8.77
N PHE A 24 44.76 64.90 -9.22
CA PHE A 24 46.14 64.47 -8.99
C PHE A 24 47.12 65.00 -10.08
N SER A 25 46.63 65.58 -11.21
CA SER A 25 47.49 66.14 -12.21
C SER A 25 48.13 67.45 -11.77
N ILE A 26 47.63 68.08 -10.69
CA ILE A 26 48.08 69.41 -10.20
C ILE A 26 49.22 69.26 -9.20
N ASP A 27 49.35 68.15 -8.47
CA ASP A 27 50.44 67.93 -7.48
C ASP A 27 50.84 66.44 -7.42
N PRO A 28 51.89 66.00 -8.14
CA PRO A 28 52.31 64.64 -8.21
C PRO A 28 53.02 64.20 -6.93
N GLY A 29 52.29 63.79 -5.88
CA GLY A 29 52.87 63.28 -4.63
C GLY A 29 53.84 62.11 -4.86
N GLN A 30 54.98 62.08 -4.18
CA GLN A 30 55.95 60.97 -4.27
C GLN A 30 55.67 59.89 -3.22
N VAL A 31 55.64 58.61 -3.64
CA VAL A 31 55.50 57.46 -2.76
C VAL A 31 56.87 56.75 -2.67
N VAL A 32 57.47 56.70 -1.45
CA VAL A 32 58.74 56.03 -1.20
C VAL A 32 58.49 54.80 -0.31
N ILE A 33 58.68 53.62 -0.87
CA ILE A 33 58.57 52.34 -0.13
C ILE A 33 60.00 51.85 0.21
N ARG A 34 60.36 51.78 1.50
CA ARG A 34 61.61 51.23 1.98
C ARG A 34 61.41 49.79 2.48
N TRP A 35 62.05 48.82 1.81
CA TRP A 35 62.03 47.42 2.23
C TRP A 35 63.46 46.86 2.16
N HIS A 36 63.96 46.41 3.31
CA HIS A 36 65.25 45.71 3.44
C HIS A 36 66.44 46.38 2.74
N GLY A 37 66.58 47.70 2.83
CA GLY A 37 67.74 48.43 2.32
C GLY A 37 67.62 48.88 0.84
N SER A 38 66.56 48.48 0.16
CA SER A 38 66.22 49.00 -1.18
C SER A 38 65.08 50.00 -1.09
N THR A 39 65.18 51.12 -1.81
CA THR A 39 64.17 52.17 -1.89
C THR A 39 63.55 52.15 -3.30
N LEU A 40 62.27 51.86 -3.37
CA LEU A 40 61.47 52.04 -4.60
C LEU A 40 60.80 53.40 -4.48
N VAL A 41 61.16 54.31 -5.40
CA VAL A 41 60.61 55.69 -5.47
C VAL A 41 59.65 55.74 -6.66
N PHE A 42 58.38 55.92 -6.40
CA PHE A 42 57.39 56.26 -7.47
C PHE A 42 57.24 57.78 -7.54
N GLN A 43 57.60 58.35 -8.69
CA GLN A 43 57.59 59.82 -8.92
C GLN A 43 56.17 60.39 -8.99
N SER A 44 55.15 59.58 -9.09
CA SER A 44 53.77 60.02 -9.11
C SER A 44 52.88 58.98 -8.34
N LEU A 45 52.04 59.46 -7.44
CA LEU A 45 51.03 58.67 -6.72
C LEU A 45 50.07 57.93 -7.66
N ALA A 46 49.76 58.55 -8.82
CA ALA A 46 48.90 57.99 -9.85
C ALA A 46 49.51 56.71 -10.47
N VAL A 47 50.82 56.69 -10.73
CA VAL A 47 51.54 55.52 -11.26
C VAL A 47 51.56 54.40 -10.23
N PHE A 48 51.76 54.71 -8.94
CA PHE A 48 51.72 53.73 -7.86
C PHE A 48 50.33 53.08 -7.76
N LEU A 49 49.24 53.87 -7.77
CA LEU A 49 47.87 53.37 -7.73
C LEU A 49 47.49 52.52 -8.97
N ALA A 50 48.00 52.94 -10.15
CA ALA A 50 47.80 52.14 -11.37
C ALA A 50 48.50 50.78 -11.33
N CYS A 51 49.78 50.77 -10.87
CA CYS A 51 50.52 49.51 -10.68
C CYS A 51 49.88 48.60 -9.60
N TRP A 52 49.42 49.19 -8.50
CA TRP A 52 48.69 48.47 -7.43
C TRP A 52 47.35 47.88 -7.95
N GLY A 53 46.60 48.68 -8.70
CA GLY A 53 45.35 48.24 -9.34
C GLY A 53 45.55 47.10 -10.35
N LEU A 54 46.63 47.21 -11.17
CA LEU A 54 47.00 46.17 -12.13
C LEU A 54 47.46 44.88 -11.39
N LEU A 55 48.19 44.99 -10.28
CA LEU A 55 48.57 43.85 -9.49
C LEU A 55 47.36 43.15 -8.86
N TRP A 56 46.41 43.91 -8.31
CA TRP A 56 45.16 43.37 -7.78
C TRP A 56 44.28 42.77 -8.88
N PHE A 57 44.19 43.39 -10.05
CA PHE A 57 43.47 42.86 -11.19
C PHE A 57 44.10 41.54 -11.69
N GLY A 58 45.44 41.50 -11.77
CA GLY A 58 46.16 40.29 -12.14
C GLY A 58 45.94 39.14 -11.15
N LEU A 59 46.01 39.43 -9.83
CA LEU A 59 45.69 38.45 -8.77
C LEU A 59 44.23 37.99 -8.86
N TRP A 60 43.28 38.86 -9.08
CA TRP A 60 41.87 38.54 -9.23
C TRP A 60 41.64 37.75 -10.51
N ALA A 61 42.24 38.10 -11.63
CA ALA A 61 42.17 37.36 -12.88
C ALA A 61 42.77 35.97 -12.76
N LEU A 62 43.91 35.84 -12.09
CA LEU A 62 44.56 34.57 -11.80
C LEU A 62 43.64 33.68 -10.91
N TRP A 63 43.06 34.28 -9.86
CA TRP A 63 42.13 33.60 -8.98
C TRP A 63 40.86 33.11 -9.69
N THR A 64 40.28 33.92 -10.56
CA THR A 64 39.12 33.55 -11.40
C THR A 64 39.50 32.47 -12.41
N LEU A 65 40.68 32.57 -13.03
CA LEU A 65 41.17 31.59 -13.99
C LEU A 65 41.42 30.22 -13.32
N LEU A 66 41.96 30.20 -12.10
CA LEU A 66 42.17 28.99 -11.31
C LEU A 66 40.85 28.35 -10.84
N ARG A 67 39.79 29.13 -10.61
CA ARG A 67 38.47 28.64 -10.22
C ARG A 67 37.63 28.13 -11.40
N LEU A 68 37.85 28.65 -12.63
CA LEU A 68 37.08 28.26 -13.82
C LEU A 68 37.08 26.74 -14.11
N PRO A 69 38.23 26.02 -14.07
CA PRO A 69 38.22 24.58 -14.35
C PRO A 69 37.47 23.79 -13.29
N PHE A 70 37.53 24.18 -12.00
CA PHE A 70 36.82 23.48 -10.91
C PHE A 70 35.30 23.65 -11.06
N THR A 71 34.80 24.84 -11.39
CA THR A 71 33.36 25.07 -11.59
C THR A 71 32.83 24.41 -12.86
N ALA A 72 33.63 24.40 -13.94
CA ALA A 72 33.28 23.69 -15.16
C ALA A 72 33.26 22.17 -14.99
N TRP A 73 34.22 21.63 -14.25
CA TRP A 73 34.27 20.19 -13.95
C TRP A 73 33.09 19.74 -13.09
N HIS A 74 32.71 20.49 -12.04
CA HIS A 74 31.53 20.20 -11.24
C HIS A 74 30.26 20.19 -12.08
N ARG A 75 30.07 21.16 -12.98
CA ARG A 75 28.91 21.22 -13.89
C ARG A 75 28.90 20.05 -14.87
N LEU A 76 30.05 19.66 -15.41
CA LEU A 76 30.18 18.48 -16.28
C LEU A 76 29.87 17.19 -15.54
N ALA A 77 30.37 17.03 -14.31
CA ALA A 77 30.10 15.87 -13.47
C ALA A 77 28.60 15.74 -13.16
N GLN A 78 27.93 16.83 -12.79
CA GLN A 78 26.48 16.85 -12.54
C GLN A 78 25.67 16.51 -13.79
N THR A 79 26.02 17.07 -14.96
CA THR A 79 25.31 16.74 -16.20
C THR A 79 25.50 15.28 -16.61
N GLN A 80 26.69 14.72 -16.37
CA GLN A 80 26.95 13.28 -16.61
C GLN A 80 26.20 12.40 -15.61
N ALA A 81 26.14 12.77 -14.32
CA ALA A 81 25.39 12.05 -13.31
C ALA A 81 23.89 12.02 -13.64
N ARG A 82 23.31 13.15 -14.04
CA ARG A 82 21.90 13.21 -14.48
C ARG A 82 21.65 12.33 -15.72
N LYS A 83 22.54 12.35 -16.71
CA LYS A 83 22.43 11.45 -17.89
C LYS A 83 22.52 9.98 -17.49
N ARG A 84 23.43 9.62 -16.57
CA ARG A 84 23.55 8.25 -16.05
C ARG A 84 22.32 7.82 -15.27
N LEU A 85 21.73 8.71 -14.44
CA LEU A 85 20.48 8.46 -13.72
C LEU A 85 19.33 8.17 -14.70
N VAL A 86 19.11 9.05 -15.68
CA VAL A 86 18.05 8.87 -16.68
C VAL A 86 18.24 7.59 -17.48
N ASN A 87 19.44 7.35 -18.02
CA ASN A 87 19.74 6.13 -18.76
C ASN A 87 19.66 4.87 -17.89
N GLY A 88 20.00 4.99 -16.61
CA GLY A 88 19.85 3.89 -15.64
C GLY A 88 18.41 3.55 -15.37
N LEU A 89 17.53 4.54 -15.19
CA LEU A 89 16.08 4.36 -15.02
C LEU A 89 15.42 3.80 -16.29
N LEU A 90 15.84 4.25 -17.47
CA LEU A 90 15.38 3.68 -18.74
C LEU A 90 15.78 2.20 -18.86
N ALA A 91 17.04 1.88 -18.59
CA ALA A 91 17.52 0.50 -18.59
C ALA A 91 16.79 -0.38 -17.56
N PHE A 92 16.43 0.18 -16.40
CA PHE A 92 15.62 -0.49 -15.39
C PHE A 92 14.22 -0.83 -15.94
N ASN A 93 13.58 0.13 -16.59
CA ASN A 93 12.25 -0.05 -17.17
C ASN A 93 12.25 -1.04 -18.36
N GLU A 94 13.37 -1.10 -19.12
CA GLU A 94 13.60 -2.08 -20.18
C GLU A 94 13.90 -3.51 -19.64
N GLY A 95 14.02 -3.70 -18.32
CA GLY A 95 14.39 -4.97 -17.71
C GLY A 95 15.89 -5.31 -17.76
N ARG A 96 16.74 -4.38 -18.20
CA ARG A 96 18.21 -4.53 -18.28
C ARG A 96 18.86 -4.21 -16.93
N TYR A 97 18.53 -4.99 -15.90
CA TYR A 97 18.85 -4.68 -14.50
C TYR A 97 20.34 -4.56 -14.21
N THR A 98 21.21 -5.40 -14.84
CA THR A 98 22.65 -5.31 -14.66
C THR A 98 23.22 -3.99 -15.16
N ARG A 99 22.76 -3.52 -16.33
CA ARG A 99 23.15 -2.23 -16.90
C ARG A 99 22.59 -1.08 -16.07
N ALA A 100 21.33 -1.20 -15.64
CA ALA A 100 20.67 -0.21 -14.78
C ALA A 100 21.45 -0.01 -13.49
N GLU A 101 21.77 -1.08 -12.76
CA GLU A 101 22.54 -1.01 -11.51
C GLU A 101 23.90 -0.32 -11.70
N GLY A 102 24.66 -0.70 -12.74
CA GLY A 102 25.95 -0.10 -13.01
C GLY A 102 25.90 1.40 -13.35
N LEU A 103 24.87 1.84 -14.09
CA LEU A 103 24.66 3.26 -14.39
C LEU A 103 24.20 4.05 -13.18
N LEU A 104 23.26 3.50 -12.39
CA LEU A 104 22.71 4.11 -11.18
C LEU A 104 23.75 4.19 -10.06
N ALA A 105 24.59 3.16 -9.88
CA ALA A 105 25.67 3.19 -8.90
C ALA A 105 26.69 4.31 -9.21
N LYS A 106 27.00 4.54 -10.50
CA LYS A 106 27.85 5.65 -10.92
C LYS A 106 27.16 7.01 -10.84
N ALA A 107 25.84 7.07 -11.04
CA ALA A 107 25.08 8.32 -10.84
C ALA A 107 25.05 8.73 -9.38
N ALA A 108 25.15 7.78 -8.46
CA ALA A 108 25.16 8.01 -7.01
C ALA A 108 26.50 8.60 -6.46
N GLU A 109 27.47 8.84 -7.31
CA GLU A 109 28.69 9.58 -6.97
C GLU A 109 28.43 11.08 -6.84
N ASP A 110 27.38 11.59 -7.46
CA ASP A 110 26.94 12.98 -7.35
C ASP A 110 25.95 13.13 -6.17
N ALA A 111 26.22 14.08 -5.28
CA ALA A 111 25.48 14.25 -4.02
C ALA A 111 23.99 14.55 -4.22
N GLU A 112 23.63 15.29 -5.30
CA GLU A 112 22.25 15.67 -5.58
C GLU A 112 21.39 14.47 -6.00
N SER A 113 21.96 13.51 -6.73
CA SER A 113 21.28 12.32 -7.25
C SER A 113 21.52 11.06 -6.43
N ALA A 114 22.38 11.12 -5.40
CA ALA A 114 22.90 9.96 -4.67
C ALA A 114 21.78 9.08 -4.07
N THR A 115 20.86 9.65 -3.29
CA THR A 115 19.77 8.91 -2.63
C THR A 115 18.88 8.20 -3.62
N VAL A 116 18.39 8.92 -4.65
CA VAL A 116 17.49 8.36 -5.66
C VAL A 116 18.20 7.27 -6.49
N SER A 117 19.46 7.51 -6.83
CA SER A 117 20.28 6.56 -7.60
C SER A 117 20.55 5.27 -6.81
N ARG A 118 20.86 5.38 -5.49
CA ARG A 118 21.05 4.19 -4.63
C ARG A 118 19.77 3.39 -4.43
N LEU A 119 18.62 4.08 -4.25
CA LEU A 119 17.30 3.43 -4.18
C LEU A 119 17.02 2.61 -5.45
N ALA A 120 17.19 3.23 -6.61
CA ALA A 120 16.94 2.58 -7.90
C ALA A 120 17.95 1.44 -8.19
N ALA A 121 19.24 1.63 -7.85
CA ALA A 121 20.26 0.58 -8.00
C ALA A 121 19.96 -0.63 -7.12
N ARG A 122 19.54 -0.41 -5.87
CA ARG A 122 19.10 -1.48 -4.97
C ARG A 122 17.90 -2.25 -5.54
N GLN A 123 16.91 -1.54 -6.09
CA GLN A 123 15.76 -2.19 -6.72
C GLN A 123 16.17 -3.00 -7.96
N ALA A 124 17.12 -2.51 -8.76
CA ALA A 124 17.67 -3.23 -9.91
C ALA A 124 18.36 -4.54 -9.48
N ALA A 125 19.18 -4.49 -8.42
CA ALA A 125 19.82 -5.67 -7.84
C ALA A 125 18.79 -6.70 -7.34
N LEU A 126 17.73 -6.25 -6.63
CA LEU A 126 16.65 -7.13 -6.15
C LEU A 126 15.87 -7.78 -7.30
N ARG A 127 15.58 -7.03 -8.38
CA ARG A 127 14.90 -7.58 -9.57
C ARG A 127 15.72 -8.63 -10.30
N ARG A 128 17.05 -8.54 -10.21
CA ARG A 128 17.99 -9.54 -10.75
C ARG A 128 18.18 -10.74 -9.82
N GLY A 129 17.73 -10.67 -8.58
CA GLY A 129 17.96 -11.69 -7.54
C GLY A 129 19.33 -11.57 -6.85
N ASP A 130 20.05 -10.47 -7.06
CA ASP A 130 21.35 -10.21 -6.42
C ASP A 130 21.16 -9.59 -5.04
N LEU A 131 21.02 -10.44 -4.04
CA LEU A 131 20.81 -10.01 -2.65
C LEU A 131 22.06 -9.32 -2.07
N LEU A 132 23.26 -9.73 -2.50
CA LEU A 132 24.51 -9.11 -2.05
C LEU A 132 24.67 -7.70 -2.61
N GLY A 133 24.44 -7.51 -3.90
CA GLY A 133 24.41 -6.19 -4.54
C GLY A 133 23.38 -5.27 -3.87
N ALA A 134 22.17 -5.78 -3.62
CA ALA A 134 21.14 -5.02 -2.93
C ALA A 134 21.57 -4.61 -1.51
N ALA A 135 22.23 -5.47 -0.75
CA ALA A 135 22.74 -5.17 0.58
C ALA A 135 23.83 -4.09 0.56
N VAL A 136 24.74 -4.12 -0.42
CA VAL A 136 25.76 -3.09 -0.62
C VAL A 136 25.11 -1.73 -0.88
N GLN A 137 24.12 -1.66 -1.78
CA GLN A 137 23.40 -0.41 -2.05
C GLN A 137 22.61 0.07 -0.83
N GLN A 138 22.03 -0.84 -0.05
CA GLN A 138 21.32 -0.52 1.19
C GLN A 138 22.27 0.07 2.26
N ALA A 139 23.46 -0.51 2.44
CA ALA A 139 24.46 0.00 3.37
C ALA A 139 24.98 1.38 2.97
N ALA A 140 25.16 1.61 1.66
CA ALA A 140 25.51 2.92 1.14
C ALA A 140 24.39 3.96 1.33
N LEU A 141 23.14 3.56 1.10
CA LEU A 141 21.96 4.41 1.32
C LEU A 141 21.82 4.80 2.79
N ALA A 142 22.06 3.88 3.72
CA ALA A 142 21.95 4.14 5.16
C ALA A 142 22.94 5.23 5.66
N LYS A 143 24.08 5.39 4.98
CA LYS A 143 25.04 6.47 5.27
C LYS A 143 24.65 7.82 4.70
N LEU A 144 23.90 7.82 3.57
CA LEU A 144 23.47 9.03 2.86
C LEU A 144 22.15 9.57 3.40
N ASP A 145 21.17 8.68 3.51
CA ASP A 145 19.81 8.98 3.95
C ASP A 145 19.28 7.84 4.83
N PRO A 146 19.48 7.94 6.15
CA PRO A 146 19.03 6.91 7.08
C PRO A 146 17.52 6.67 7.07
N LEU A 147 16.71 7.72 6.78
CA LEU A 147 15.26 7.59 6.70
C LEU A 147 14.84 6.75 5.47
N ALA A 148 15.38 7.08 4.29
CA ALA A 148 15.11 6.32 3.08
C ALA A 148 15.55 4.85 3.23
N ALA A 149 16.69 4.61 3.87
CA ALA A 149 17.17 3.25 4.17
C ALA A 149 16.24 2.50 5.15
N ALA A 150 15.74 3.18 6.19
CA ALA A 150 14.80 2.62 7.16
C ALA A 150 13.48 2.23 6.48
N LEU A 151 12.92 3.07 5.59
CA LEU A 151 11.70 2.79 4.84
C LEU A 151 11.84 1.57 3.92
N GLU A 152 12.97 1.44 3.23
CA GLU A 152 13.24 0.28 2.38
C GLU A 152 13.44 -1.01 3.18
N SER A 153 14.11 -0.92 4.33
CA SER A 153 14.26 -2.05 5.26
C SER A 153 12.91 -2.47 5.84
N ALA A 154 12.09 -1.51 6.28
CA ALA A 154 10.76 -1.75 6.80
C ALA A 154 9.86 -2.47 5.77
N HIS A 155 9.88 -2.01 4.51
CA HIS A 155 9.13 -2.67 3.44
C HIS A 155 9.60 -4.12 3.18
N ALA A 156 10.91 -4.36 3.22
CA ALA A 156 11.47 -5.71 3.05
C ALA A 156 11.10 -6.63 4.22
N LEU A 157 11.17 -6.12 5.46
CA LEU A 157 10.80 -6.86 6.67
C LEU A 157 9.31 -7.22 6.72
N LEU A 158 8.44 -6.30 6.26
CA LEU A 158 7.02 -6.56 6.17
C LEU A 158 6.72 -7.72 5.20
N LYS A 159 7.41 -7.76 4.04
CA LYS A 159 7.32 -8.88 3.10
C LYS A 159 7.85 -10.21 3.65
N GLN A 160 8.76 -10.15 4.61
CA GLN A 160 9.29 -11.32 5.32
C GLN A 160 8.44 -11.73 6.52
N SER A 161 7.27 -11.11 6.72
CA SER A 161 6.38 -11.35 7.88
C SER A 161 7.10 -11.11 9.23
N ARG A 162 7.91 -10.04 9.31
CA ARG A 162 8.61 -9.60 10.52
C ARG A 162 8.15 -8.21 10.96
N PRO A 163 6.89 -8.07 11.38
CA PRO A 163 6.29 -6.76 11.65
C PRO A 163 6.88 -6.05 12.88
N GLU A 164 7.35 -6.80 13.90
CA GLU A 164 7.99 -6.22 15.09
C GLU A 164 9.24 -5.43 14.70
N ALA A 165 10.09 -6.01 13.85
CA ALA A 165 11.30 -5.34 13.38
C ALA A 165 10.98 -4.08 12.52
N VAL A 166 9.79 -4.03 11.88
CA VAL A 166 9.32 -2.82 11.18
C VAL A 166 9.03 -1.70 12.17
N ILE A 167 8.34 -2.02 13.28
CA ILE A 167 8.05 -1.04 14.33
C ILE A 167 9.36 -0.49 14.92
N ASP A 168 10.30 -1.36 15.29
CA ASP A 168 11.59 -0.98 15.89
C ASP A 168 12.39 -0.04 14.99
N ILE A 169 12.49 -0.35 13.69
CA ILE A 169 13.23 0.47 12.73
C ILE A 169 12.57 1.84 12.51
N LEU A 170 11.23 1.92 12.53
CA LEU A 170 10.51 3.17 12.27
C LEU A 170 10.27 4.01 13.54
N GLN A 171 10.43 3.44 14.73
CA GLN A 171 10.16 4.12 16.00
C GLN A 171 10.92 5.45 16.19
N PRO A 172 12.23 5.56 15.92
CA PRO A 172 12.96 6.82 16.11
C PRO A 172 12.41 7.98 15.26
N TRP A 173 11.85 7.64 14.08
CA TRP A 173 11.25 8.62 13.17
C TRP A 173 9.83 9.02 13.59
N GLN A 174 9.09 8.09 14.18
CA GLN A 174 7.77 8.33 14.74
C GLN A 174 7.84 9.24 15.97
N GLU A 175 8.75 8.98 16.90
CA GLU A 175 8.95 9.77 18.12
C GLU A 175 9.33 11.22 17.80
N ASN A 176 10.15 11.42 16.77
CA ASN A 176 10.55 12.73 16.30
C ASN A 176 9.51 13.42 15.38
N LYS A 177 8.32 12.82 15.16
CA LYS A 177 7.28 13.31 14.23
C LYS A 177 7.80 13.56 12.81
N ARG A 178 8.76 12.78 12.35
CA ARG A 178 9.40 12.88 11.03
C ARG A 178 9.08 11.71 10.11
N LEU A 179 8.13 10.85 10.52
CA LEU A 179 7.76 9.69 9.71
C LEU A 179 6.90 10.14 8.52
N PRO A 180 7.34 9.94 7.27
CA PRO A 180 6.58 10.35 6.10
C PRO A 180 5.36 9.43 5.89
N PRO A 181 4.39 9.82 5.04
CA PRO A 181 3.15 9.04 4.79
C PRO A 181 3.41 7.56 4.45
N ARG A 182 4.43 7.27 3.62
CA ARG A 182 4.84 5.89 3.32
C ARG A 182 5.27 5.12 4.57
N GLY A 183 5.99 5.76 5.47
CA GLY A 183 6.42 5.14 6.73
C GLY A 183 5.25 4.88 7.67
N GLN A 184 4.30 5.81 7.72
CA GLN A 184 3.07 5.65 8.50
C GLN A 184 2.23 4.48 7.98
N LEU A 185 2.12 4.32 6.66
CA LEU A 185 1.45 3.18 6.03
C LEU A 185 2.14 1.86 6.41
N LEU A 186 3.47 1.77 6.25
CA LEU A 186 4.23 0.56 6.59
C LEU A 186 4.10 0.20 8.07
N ARG A 187 4.12 1.21 8.95
CA ARG A 187 3.92 1.01 10.39
C ARG A 187 2.50 0.53 10.70
N GLY A 188 1.49 1.11 10.07
CA GLY A 188 0.09 0.68 10.22
C GLY A 188 -0.12 -0.76 9.76
N GLU A 189 0.40 -1.16 8.60
CA GLU A 189 0.36 -2.54 8.11
C GLU A 189 1.08 -3.51 9.07
N ALA A 190 2.20 -3.09 9.67
CA ALA A 190 2.89 -3.89 10.67
C ALA A 190 2.03 -4.07 11.94
N LEU A 191 1.41 -3.01 12.44
CA LEU A 191 0.51 -3.08 13.59
C LEU A 191 -0.68 -4.01 13.31
N VAL A 192 -1.29 -3.90 12.13
CA VAL A 192 -2.41 -4.79 11.73
C VAL A 192 -1.97 -6.25 11.72
N SER A 193 -0.80 -6.56 11.17
CA SER A 193 -0.28 -7.93 11.10
C SER A 193 0.13 -8.51 12.48
N MET A 194 0.39 -7.62 13.46
CA MET A 194 0.65 -8.00 14.86
C MET A 194 -0.62 -8.15 15.70
N GLY A 195 -1.81 -8.03 15.13
CA GLY A 195 -3.06 -8.05 15.90
C GLY A 195 -3.40 -6.73 16.60
N ARG A 196 -2.76 -5.62 16.23
CA ARG A 196 -2.92 -4.28 16.85
C ARG A 196 -3.58 -3.29 15.90
N ALA A 197 -4.62 -3.75 15.18
CA ALA A 197 -5.30 -2.93 14.15
C ALA A 197 -5.93 -1.66 14.73
N SER A 198 -6.41 -1.68 15.98
CA SER A 198 -6.96 -0.49 16.65
C SER A 198 -5.91 0.62 16.80
N GLU A 199 -4.67 0.27 17.07
CA GLU A 199 -3.58 1.26 17.15
C GLU A 199 -3.23 1.83 15.77
N ALA A 200 -3.30 1.02 14.72
CA ALA A 200 -3.13 1.49 13.34
C ALA A 200 -4.21 2.52 12.97
N LEU A 201 -5.48 2.25 13.31
CA LEU A 201 -6.59 3.20 13.10
C LEU A 201 -6.44 4.47 13.93
N ALA A 202 -6.06 4.35 15.21
CA ALA A 202 -5.80 5.49 16.07
C ALA A 202 -4.66 6.37 15.53
N GLN A 203 -3.65 5.77 14.89
CA GLN A 203 -2.57 6.51 14.25
C GLN A 203 -3.08 7.37 13.08
N LEU A 204 -4.00 6.84 12.26
CA LEU A 204 -4.59 7.60 11.14
C LEU A 204 -5.42 8.81 11.60
N SER A 205 -6.05 8.72 12.77
CA SER A 205 -6.88 9.78 13.33
C SER A 205 -6.07 10.92 13.97
N GLN A 206 -4.75 10.78 14.10
CA GLN A 206 -3.89 11.81 14.70
C GLN A 206 -3.62 12.95 13.71
N PRO A 207 -3.70 14.22 14.13
CA PRO A 207 -3.35 15.35 13.29
C PRO A 207 -1.89 15.26 12.81
N GLY A 208 -1.66 15.49 11.53
CA GLY A 208 -0.33 15.43 10.91
C GLY A 208 0.10 14.04 10.43
N ASN A 209 -0.74 13.03 10.61
CA ASN A 209 -0.51 11.68 10.07
C ASN A 209 -1.36 11.41 8.79
N GLU A 210 -1.61 12.45 8.01
CA GLU A 210 -2.36 12.33 6.77
C GLU A 210 -1.57 11.48 5.75
N LEU A 211 -2.22 10.43 5.25
CA LEU A 211 -1.67 9.64 4.16
C LEU A 211 -1.96 10.35 2.83
N ASP A 212 -0.94 10.52 2.01
CA ASP A 212 -1.07 11.06 0.64
C ASP A 212 -1.63 9.96 -0.30
N LEU A 213 -2.91 9.61 -0.10
CA LEU A 213 -3.65 8.63 -0.88
C LEU A 213 -4.89 9.26 -1.49
N ALA A 214 -5.32 8.75 -2.64
CA ALA A 214 -6.62 9.10 -3.19
C ALA A 214 -7.74 8.73 -2.19
N PRO A 215 -8.84 9.52 -2.11
CA PRO A 215 -9.90 9.28 -1.13
C PRO A 215 -10.45 7.85 -1.13
N ASP A 216 -10.65 7.26 -2.32
CA ASP A 216 -11.14 5.88 -2.44
C ASP A 216 -10.12 4.85 -1.93
N ALA A 217 -8.82 5.07 -2.17
CA ALA A 217 -7.77 4.20 -1.68
C ALA A 217 -7.63 4.29 -0.15
N LEU A 218 -7.79 5.49 0.42
CA LEU A 218 -7.79 5.70 1.85
C LEU A 218 -9.01 5.01 2.49
N ALA A 219 -10.21 5.18 1.91
CA ALA A 219 -11.42 4.52 2.39
C ALA A 219 -11.28 2.99 2.36
N ALA A 220 -10.78 2.42 1.26
CA ALA A 220 -10.52 0.99 1.16
C ALA A 220 -9.50 0.48 2.20
N LEU A 221 -8.45 1.28 2.47
CA LEU A 221 -7.47 0.98 3.52
C LEU A 221 -8.13 0.97 4.90
N GLN A 222 -8.93 1.99 5.21
CA GLN A 222 -9.65 2.11 6.49
C GLN A 222 -10.62 0.95 6.69
N LEU A 223 -11.42 0.59 5.68
CA LEU A 223 -12.32 -0.57 5.72
C LEU A 223 -11.56 -1.87 6.02
N ARG A 224 -10.43 -2.09 5.37
CA ARG A 224 -9.58 -3.27 5.62
C ARG A 224 -9.03 -3.30 7.05
N TRP A 225 -8.59 -2.17 7.58
CA TRP A 225 -8.08 -2.09 8.95
C TRP A 225 -9.20 -2.20 9.98
N HIS A 226 -10.40 -1.65 9.72
CA HIS A 226 -11.59 -1.86 10.55
C HIS A 226 -12.00 -3.34 10.56
N ALA A 227 -12.01 -4.02 9.41
CA ALA A 227 -12.29 -5.45 9.33
C ALA A 227 -11.29 -6.27 10.18
N ALA A 228 -10.00 -5.94 10.09
CA ALA A 228 -8.97 -6.56 10.91
C ALA A 228 -9.17 -6.28 12.40
N ALA A 229 -9.52 -5.03 12.78
CA ALA A 229 -9.80 -4.67 14.17
C ALA A 229 -10.99 -5.42 14.75
N LEU A 230 -12.05 -5.62 13.97
CA LEU A 230 -13.20 -6.45 14.38
C LEU A 230 -12.78 -7.90 14.60
N GLN A 231 -12.03 -8.50 13.68
CA GLN A 231 -11.54 -9.88 13.80
C GLN A 231 -10.57 -10.09 14.98
N GLN A 232 -9.84 -9.05 15.38
CA GLN A 232 -8.89 -9.06 16.48
C GLN A 232 -9.54 -8.77 17.85
N SER A 233 -10.83 -8.51 17.91
CA SER A 233 -11.54 -8.26 19.17
C SER A 233 -11.43 -9.48 20.09
N VAL A 234 -11.04 -9.25 21.35
CA VAL A 234 -10.80 -10.34 22.31
C VAL A 234 -12.08 -10.75 23.02
N HIS A 235 -12.96 -9.81 23.32
CA HIS A 235 -14.19 -9.99 24.06
C HIS A 235 -15.41 -9.43 23.33
N ALA A 236 -16.59 -9.90 23.69
CA ALA A 236 -17.85 -9.47 23.10
C ALA A 236 -18.07 -7.95 23.21
N ASP A 237 -17.77 -7.37 24.38
CA ASP A 237 -17.92 -5.92 24.63
C ASP A 237 -16.98 -5.09 23.72
N ASP A 238 -15.74 -5.55 23.53
CA ASP A 238 -14.77 -4.89 22.64
C ASP A 238 -15.25 -4.92 21.18
N LEU A 239 -15.75 -6.07 20.74
CA LEU A 239 -16.34 -6.22 19.40
C LEU A 239 -17.53 -5.29 19.21
N HIS A 240 -18.43 -5.27 20.18
CA HIS A 240 -19.62 -4.42 20.15
C HIS A 240 -19.28 -2.93 20.11
N GLN A 241 -18.35 -2.47 20.95
CA GLN A 241 -17.90 -1.08 20.96
C GLN A 241 -17.26 -0.67 19.62
N ARG A 242 -16.41 -1.52 19.03
CA ARG A 242 -15.79 -1.27 17.72
C ARG A 242 -16.84 -1.21 16.62
N TRP A 243 -17.84 -2.10 16.67
CA TRP A 243 -18.95 -2.10 15.72
C TRP A 243 -19.79 -0.85 15.80
N LEU A 244 -20.15 -0.40 17.01
CA LEU A 244 -20.90 0.84 17.22
C LEU A 244 -20.10 2.11 16.85
N GLY A 245 -18.79 2.05 16.94
CA GLY A 245 -17.90 3.14 16.52
C GLY A 245 -17.83 3.36 15.00
N LEU A 246 -18.31 2.42 14.19
CA LEU A 246 -18.40 2.57 12.74
C LEU A 246 -19.59 3.45 12.34
N SER A 247 -19.44 4.23 11.29
CA SER A 247 -20.54 4.96 10.68
C SER A 247 -21.60 4.00 10.08
N GLU A 248 -22.82 4.47 9.88
CA GLU A 248 -23.88 3.65 9.27
C GLU A 248 -23.47 3.10 7.89
N ARG A 249 -22.81 3.94 7.09
CA ARG A 249 -22.32 3.55 5.77
C ARG A 249 -21.27 2.43 5.84
N GLU A 250 -20.38 2.50 6.82
CA GLU A 250 -19.36 1.45 7.02
C GLU A 250 -20.00 0.15 7.52
N ARG A 251 -21.00 0.23 8.39
CA ARG A 251 -21.74 -0.95 8.87
C ARG A 251 -22.51 -1.69 7.79
N ASP A 252 -22.82 -1.02 6.68
CA ASP A 252 -23.44 -1.65 5.50
C ASP A 252 -22.40 -2.30 4.57
N ASP A 253 -21.09 -2.09 4.81
CA ASP A 253 -20.04 -2.71 3.97
C ASP A 253 -19.98 -4.22 4.17
N GLN A 254 -19.97 -4.96 3.06
CA GLN A 254 -19.97 -6.43 3.06
C GLN A 254 -18.76 -7.02 3.82
N ALA A 255 -17.57 -6.44 3.67
CA ALA A 255 -16.37 -6.98 4.32
C ALA A 255 -16.44 -6.80 5.83
N LEU A 256 -17.00 -5.68 6.30
CA LEU A 256 -17.18 -5.40 7.73
C LEU A 256 -18.30 -6.28 8.33
N LEU A 257 -19.41 -6.47 7.63
CA LEU A 257 -20.47 -7.40 8.03
C LEU A 257 -19.95 -8.83 8.19
N LEU A 258 -19.13 -9.29 7.24
CA LEU A 258 -18.52 -10.62 7.32
C LEU A 258 -17.50 -10.71 8.45
N ALA A 259 -16.69 -9.69 8.67
CA ALA A 259 -15.70 -9.67 9.76
C ALA A 259 -16.38 -9.68 11.13
N TYR A 260 -17.39 -8.80 11.30
CA TYR A 260 -18.20 -8.73 12.52
C TYR A 260 -18.89 -10.05 12.82
N SER A 261 -19.66 -10.58 11.85
CA SER A 261 -20.47 -11.78 12.07
C SER A 261 -19.65 -13.02 12.37
N ARG A 262 -18.50 -13.21 11.73
CA ARG A 262 -17.58 -14.31 12.04
C ARG A 262 -17.08 -14.21 13.48
N ARG A 263 -16.60 -13.02 13.85
CA ARG A 263 -16.05 -12.83 15.19
C ARG A 263 -17.13 -12.90 16.27
N ALA A 264 -18.31 -12.35 16.01
CA ALA A 264 -19.47 -12.44 16.89
C ALA A 264 -19.90 -13.90 17.14
N GLY A 265 -19.93 -14.73 16.10
CA GLY A 265 -20.18 -16.15 16.25
C GLY A 265 -19.15 -16.89 17.12
N GLU A 266 -17.87 -16.49 17.05
CA GLU A 266 -16.81 -17.06 17.91
C GLU A 266 -16.88 -16.58 19.36
N LEU A 267 -17.46 -15.42 19.62
CA LEU A 267 -17.57 -14.79 20.94
C LEU A 267 -18.91 -15.02 21.63
N GLY A 268 -19.79 -15.85 21.06
CA GLY A 268 -21.10 -16.18 21.65
C GLY A 268 -22.18 -15.12 21.44
N LEU A 269 -22.04 -14.28 20.39
CA LEU A 269 -23.00 -13.26 19.96
C LEU A 269 -23.75 -13.70 18.69
N GLU A 270 -24.09 -14.98 18.55
CA GLU A 270 -24.66 -15.59 17.34
C GLU A 270 -26.00 -14.95 16.97
N ALA A 271 -26.84 -14.65 17.97
CA ALA A 271 -28.16 -14.06 17.76
C ALA A 271 -28.06 -12.63 17.17
N GLU A 272 -27.17 -11.80 17.73
CA GLU A 272 -26.93 -10.44 17.26
C GLU A 272 -26.32 -10.43 15.86
N ALA A 273 -25.35 -11.32 15.61
CA ALA A 273 -24.75 -11.50 14.31
C ALA A 273 -25.76 -11.92 13.25
N ALA A 274 -26.65 -12.88 13.60
CA ALA A 274 -27.69 -13.34 12.71
C ALA A 274 -28.70 -12.25 12.39
N ASP A 275 -29.09 -11.43 13.36
CA ASP A 275 -30.01 -10.32 13.15
C ASP A 275 -29.39 -9.21 12.32
N THR A 276 -28.13 -8.87 12.56
CA THR A 276 -27.35 -7.90 11.79
C THR A 276 -27.26 -8.33 10.31
N LEU A 277 -26.87 -9.60 10.05
CA LEU A 277 -26.79 -10.13 8.69
C LEU A 277 -28.17 -10.16 8.01
N ALA A 278 -29.20 -10.62 8.71
CA ALA A 278 -30.54 -10.70 8.16
C ALA A 278 -31.07 -9.30 7.79
N THR A 279 -30.86 -8.30 8.62
CA THR A 279 -31.23 -6.92 8.33
C THR A 279 -30.50 -6.38 7.08
N ALA A 280 -29.23 -6.70 6.92
CA ALA A 280 -28.46 -6.34 5.72
C ALA A 280 -28.99 -7.05 4.46
N ILE A 281 -29.30 -8.35 4.56
CA ILE A 281 -29.86 -9.15 3.46
C ILE A 281 -31.26 -8.65 3.06
N ASP A 282 -32.11 -8.30 4.03
CA ASP A 282 -33.45 -7.75 3.78
C ASP A 282 -33.38 -6.39 3.06
N ARG A 283 -32.31 -5.62 3.30
CA ARG A 283 -32.10 -4.32 2.63
C ARG A 283 -31.57 -4.49 1.21
N GLU A 284 -30.56 -5.34 1.04
CA GLU A 284 -29.91 -5.64 -0.22
C GLU A 284 -29.54 -7.13 -0.30
N TRP A 285 -30.09 -7.84 -1.28
CA TRP A 285 -29.83 -9.26 -1.44
C TRP A 285 -28.37 -9.54 -1.74
N ASN A 286 -27.72 -10.35 -0.90
CA ASN A 286 -26.32 -10.73 -1.08
C ASN A 286 -26.07 -12.19 -0.70
N GLU A 287 -25.74 -13.02 -1.68
CA GLU A 287 -25.52 -14.45 -1.48
C GLU A 287 -24.35 -14.77 -0.54
N THR A 288 -23.35 -13.92 -0.47
CA THR A 288 -22.21 -14.10 0.45
C THR A 288 -22.66 -13.93 1.90
N LEU A 289 -23.53 -12.94 2.18
CA LEU A 289 -24.10 -12.75 3.51
C LEU A 289 -25.04 -13.87 3.89
N VAL A 290 -25.86 -14.36 2.95
CA VAL A 290 -26.75 -15.55 3.16
C VAL A 290 -25.92 -16.78 3.54
N ARG A 291 -24.81 -17.01 2.83
CA ARG A 291 -23.89 -18.10 3.15
C ARG A 291 -23.30 -17.94 4.56
N GLN A 292 -22.83 -16.75 4.91
CA GLN A 292 -22.27 -16.46 6.24
C GLN A 292 -23.30 -16.65 7.35
N LEU A 293 -24.55 -16.25 7.13
CA LEU A 293 -25.65 -16.44 8.09
C LEU A 293 -25.83 -17.91 8.46
N SER A 294 -25.73 -18.82 7.48
CA SER A 294 -25.87 -20.25 7.70
C SER A 294 -24.69 -20.90 8.44
N LEU A 295 -23.54 -20.25 8.43
CA LEU A 295 -22.31 -20.73 9.07
C LEU A 295 -22.22 -20.32 10.56
N LEU A 296 -23.06 -19.39 11.01
CA LEU A 296 -23.07 -19.03 12.43
C LEU A 296 -23.48 -20.21 13.31
N PRO A 297 -22.93 -20.35 14.51
CA PRO A 297 -23.40 -21.33 15.48
C PRO A 297 -24.88 -21.16 15.79
N ALA A 298 -25.54 -22.22 16.24
CA ALA A 298 -26.97 -22.18 16.58
C ALA A 298 -27.20 -21.38 17.88
N ALA A 299 -28.03 -20.34 17.81
CA ALA A 299 -28.48 -19.57 18.96
C ALA A 299 -29.66 -20.29 19.66
N ARG A 300 -29.94 -19.94 20.94
CA ARG A 300 -31.08 -20.49 21.69
C ARG A 300 -32.42 -20.36 21.00
N ASN A 301 -32.68 -19.15 20.45
CA ASN A 301 -33.91 -18.80 19.70
C ASN A 301 -33.51 -18.54 18.25
N ASP A 302 -33.16 -19.60 17.55
CA ASP A 302 -32.63 -19.49 16.17
C ASP A 302 -33.78 -19.30 15.17
N LEU A 303 -34.00 -18.07 14.73
CA LEU A 303 -35.00 -17.69 13.74
C LEU A 303 -34.48 -17.70 12.30
N ARG A 304 -33.21 -18.09 12.10
CA ARG A 304 -32.58 -18.08 10.77
C ARG A 304 -33.29 -18.95 9.75
N LEU A 305 -33.80 -20.12 10.20
CA LEU A 305 -34.54 -21.01 9.30
C LEU A 305 -35.82 -20.37 8.80
N ASP A 306 -36.59 -19.72 9.69
CA ASP A 306 -37.86 -19.09 9.31
C ASP A 306 -37.64 -17.93 8.36
N ARG A 307 -36.60 -17.10 8.59
CA ARG A 307 -36.17 -16.04 7.67
C ARG A 307 -35.72 -16.57 6.33
N ALA A 308 -34.87 -17.61 6.33
CA ALA A 308 -34.40 -18.21 5.07
C ALA A 308 -35.53 -18.83 4.26
N GLN A 309 -36.55 -19.40 4.91
CA GLN A 309 -37.76 -19.88 4.24
C GLN A 309 -38.58 -18.72 3.65
N ALA A 310 -38.69 -17.59 4.35
CA ALA A 310 -39.37 -16.40 3.83
C ALA A 310 -38.64 -15.86 2.59
N TRP A 311 -37.31 -15.81 2.57
CA TRP A 311 -36.53 -15.38 1.40
C TRP A 311 -36.66 -16.30 0.19
N LEU A 312 -37.00 -17.60 0.40
CA LEU A 312 -37.14 -18.56 -0.68
C LEU A 312 -38.25 -18.16 -1.67
N ALA A 313 -39.28 -17.45 -1.19
CA ALA A 313 -40.37 -16.95 -2.06
C ALA A 313 -39.86 -15.86 -3.04
N ALA A 314 -38.94 -15.01 -2.61
CA ALA A 314 -38.34 -13.96 -3.42
C ALA A 314 -37.16 -14.45 -4.29
N HIS A 315 -36.39 -15.41 -3.76
CA HIS A 315 -35.13 -15.90 -4.35
C HIS A 315 -35.11 -17.44 -4.52
N PRO A 316 -36.08 -18.05 -5.24
CA PRO A 316 -36.22 -19.51 -5.33
C PRO A 316 -35.08 -20.20 -6.07
N ALA A 317 -34.30 -19.45 -6.84
CA ALA A 317 -33.19 -19.94 -7.67
C ALA A 317 -31.83 -19.65 -7.12
N SER A 318 -31.72 -19.18 -5.86
CA SER A 318 -30.44 -18.90 -5.22
C SER A 318 -29.78 -20.18 -4.67
N PRO A 319 -28.63 -20.61 -5.23
CA PRO A 319 -27.93 -21.78 -4.71
C PRO A 319 -27.36 -21.55 -3.31
N ALA A 320 -26.98 -20.31 -2.96
CA ALA A 320 -26.50 -20.00 -1.63
C ALA A 320 -27.61 -20.08 -0.58
N LEU A 321 -28.83 -19.64 -0.92
CA LEU A 321 -29.99 -19.75 -0.04
C LEU A 321 -30.40 -21.22 0.16
N ALA A 322 -30.45 -22.01 -0.92
CA ALA A 322 -30.74 -23.44 -0.82
C ALA A 322 -29.72 -24.17 0.05
N LEU A 323 -28.42 -23.88 -0.12
CA LEU A 323 -27.39 -24.43 0.74
C LEU A 323 -27.53 -23.98 2.20
N ALA A 324 -27.85 -22.70 2.43
CA ALA A 324 -28.09 -22.16 3.78
C ALA A 324 -29.27 -22.86 4.47
N LEU A 325 -30.38 -23.05 3.74
CA LEU A 325 -31.54 -23.82 4.23
C LEU A 325 -31.17 -25.25 4.56
N GLY A 326 -30.40 -25.92 3.70
CA GLY A 326 -29.93 -27.27 3.95
C GLY A 326 -29.10 -27.39 5.24
N ARG A 327 -28.18 -26.47 5.48
CA ARG A 327 -27.41 -26.40 6.73
C ARG A 327 -28.30 -26.19 7.95
N LEU A 328 -29.20 -25.23 7.90
CA LEU A 328 -30.11 -24.92 9.00
C LEU A 328 -31.08 -26.07 9.29
N LEU A 329 -31.55 -26.81 8.29
CA LEU A 329 -32.33 -28.03 8.46
C LEU A 329 -31.49 -29.16 9.10
N GLY A 330 -30.24 -29.30 8.67
CA GLY A 330 -29.28 -30.25 9.24
C GLY A 330 -29.02 -29.99 10.72
N THR A 331 -28.84 -28.76 11.13
CA THR A 331 -28.68 -28.40 12.57
C THR A 331 -29.92 -28.71 13.38
N ARG A 332 -31.12 -28.71 12.79
CA ARG A 332 -32.38 -29.14 13.43
C ARG A 332 -32.66 -30.64 13.30
N GLN A 333 -31.69 -31.41 12.85
CA GLN A 333 -31.80 -32.88 12.67
C GLN A 333 -32.87 -33.29 11.64
N GLN A 334 -33.29 -32.41 10.77
CA GLN A 334 -34.22 -32.68 9.65
C GLN A 334 -33.42 -33.18 8.44
N LEU A 335 -32.71 -34.28 8.61
CA LEU A 335 -31.67 -34.74 7.68
C LEU A 335 -32.22 -35.12 6.28
N GLY A 336 -33.46 -35.61 6.18
CA GLY A 336 -34.09 -35.92 4.89
C GLY A 336 -34.31 -34.65 4.06
N SER A 337 -34.99 -33.68 4.66
CA SER A 337 -35.26 -32.39 3.99
C SER A 337 -33.94 -31.61 3.71
N ALA A 338 -32.94 -31.71 4.60
CA ALA A 338 -31.63 -31.13 4.37
C ALA A 338 -30.97 -31.70 3.12
N ALA A 339 -30.96 -33.03 2.96
CA ALA A 339 -30.38 -33.66 1.76
C ALA A 339 -31.10 -33.26 0.48
N GLU A 340 -32.42 -33.16 0.47
CA GLU A 340 -33.21 -32.72 -0.68
C GLU A 340 -32.87 -31.29 -1.09
N VAL A 341 -32.83 -30.37 -0.13
CA VAL A 341 -32.56 -28.95 -0.41
C VAL A 341 -31.10 -28.74 -0.84
N ILE A 342 -30.13 -29.46 -0.27
CA ILE A 342 -28.72 -29.38 -0.69
C ILE A 342 -28.55 -29.96 -2.11
N ASN A 343 -29.21 -31.07 -2.43
CA ASN A 343 -29.19 -31.59 -3.79
C ASN A 343 -29.73 -30.56 -4.80
N ARG A 344 -30.79 -29.82 -4.45
CA ARG A 344 -31.30 -28.71 -5.26
C ARG A 344 -30.27 -27.58 -5.39
N ALA A 345 -29.60 -27.23 -4.32
CA ALA A 345 -28.49 -26.25 -4.36
C ALA A 345 -27.39 -26.67 -5.36
N ILE A 346 -27.01 -27.95 -5.34
CA ILE A 346 -26.02 -28.54 -6.25
C ILE A 346 -26.51 -28.48 -7.70
N ALA A 347 -27.76 -28.83 -7.96
CA ALA A 347 -28.37 -28.75 -9.29
C ALA A 347 -28.44 -27.31 -9.82
N GLN A 348 -28.59 -26.33 -8.94
CA GLN A 348 -28.56 -24.90 -9.22
C GLN A 348 -27.15 -24.31 -9.37
N GLY A 349 -26.10 -25.12 -9.22
CA GLY A 349 -24.71 -24.72 -9.42
C GLY A 349 -23.97 -24.35 -8.13
N ALA A 350 -24.41 -24.76 -6.95
CA ALA A 350 -23.63 -24.63 -5.73
C ALA A 350 -22.30 -25.38 -5.85
N GLY A 351 -21.25 -24.82 -5.27
CA GLY A 351 -19.88 -25.30 -5.36
C GLY A 351 -19.53 -26.51 -4.48
N SER A 352 -18.24 -26.68 -4.25
CA SER A 352 -17.70 -27.79 -3.45
C SER A 352 -18.22 -27.84 -2.02
N ASP A 353 -18.55 -26.69 -1.43
CA ASP A 353 -19.12 -26.58 -0.08
C ASP A 353 -20.50 -27.23 0.06
N ALA A 354 -21.31 -27.23 -1.01
CA ALA A 354 -22.58 -27.94 -0.99
C ALA A 354 -22.40 -29.47 -1.01
N TRP A 355 -21.44 -29.96 -1.76
CA TRP A 355 -21.10 -31.38 -1.76
C TRP A 355 -20.51 -31.86 -0.42
N GLU A 356 -19.69 -31.02 0.22
CA GLU A 356 -19.16 -31.30 1.56
C GLU A 356 -20.30 -31.38 2.59
N GLU A 357 -21.22 -30.40 2.57
CA GLU A 357 -22.37 -30.38 3.46
C GLU A 357 -23.30 -31.58 3.24
N LEU A 358 -23.51 -31.97 1.98
CA LEU A 358 -24.27 -33.17 1.65
C LEU A 358 -23.61 -34.44 2.23
N GLY A 359 -22.27 -34.48 2.20
CA GLY A 359 -21.49 -35.55 2.85
C GLY A 359 -21.72 -35.59 4.34
N HIS A 360 -21.76 -34.44 5.02
CA HIS A 360 -22.08 -34.37 6.46
C HIS A 360 -23.49 -34.87 6.76
N VAL A 361 -24.49 -34.48 5.97
CA VAL A 361 -25.87 -34.90 6.12
C VAL A 361 -26.00 -36.42 5.94
N TYR A 362 -25.39 -37.01 4.90
CA TYR A 362 -25.41 -38.44 4.69
C TYR A 362 -24.66 -39.25 5.80
N THR A 363 -23.57 -38.66 6.31
CA THR A 363 -22.88 -39.24 7.47
C THR A 363 -23.79 -39.27 8.69
N ALA A 364 -24.52 -38.19 8.95
CA ALA A 364 -25.51 -38.14 10.05
C ALA A 364 -26.69 -39.11 9.86
N GLN A 365 -27.03 -39.44 8.61
CA GLN A 365 -28.04 -40.46 8.26
C GLN A 365 -27.50 -41.91 8.34
N ASN A 366 -26.21 -42.10 8.62
CA ASN A 366 -25.49 -43.39 8.56
C ASN A 366 -25.43 -43.99 7.13
N ASP A 367 -25.53 -43.17 6.09
CA ASP A 367 -25.36 -43.58 4.69
C ASP A 367 -23.92 -43.35 4.23
N ALA A 368 -23.04 -44.24 4.61
CA ALA A 368 -21.61 -44.13 4.31
C ALA A 368 -21.27 -44.09 2.81
N PRO A 369 -21.92 -44.88 1.91
CA PRO A 369 -21.63 -44.85 0.50
C PRO A 369 -21.93 -43.49 -0.15
N ARG A 370 -23.08 -42.85 0.16
CA ARG A 370 -23.44 -41.53 -0.36
C ARG A 370 -22.57 -40.44 0.27
N ALA A 371 -22.25 -40.55 1.55
CA ALA A 371 -21.34 -39.64 2.23
C ALA A 371 -19.96 -39.61 1.54
N GLN A 372 -19.36 -40.79 1.30
CA GLN A 372 -18.06 -40.93 0.64
C GLN A 372 -18.07 -40.33 -0.79
N SER A 373 -19.13 -40.61 -1.56
CA SER A 373 -19.30 -40.08 -2.91
C SER A 373 -19.43 -38.56 -2.90
N SER A 374 -20.14 -37.98 -1.93
CA SER A 374 -20.32 -36.55 -1.78
C SER A 374 -18.98 -35.85 -1.44
N TYR A 375 -18.22 -36.33 -0.47
CA TYR A 375 -16.89 -35.81 -0.16
C TYR A 375 -15.90 -35.94 -1.33
N ALA A 376 -15.96 -37.06 -2.06
CA ALA A 376 -15.14 -37.24 -3.26
C ALA A 376 -15.46 -36.19 -4.32
N ASN A 377 -16.75 -35.86 -4.52
CA ASN A 377 -17.19 -34.81 -5.43
C ASN A 377 -16.76 -33.41 -4.98
N ALA A 378 -16.81 -33.11 -3.66
CA ALA A 378 -16.28 -31.85 -3.13
C ALA A 378 -14.79 -31.67 -3.47
N LEU A 379 -13.97 -32.71 -3.26
CA LEU A 379 -12.55 -32.71 -3.58
C LEU A 379 -12.26 -32.61 -5.08
N ARG A 380 -13.11 -33.25 -5.93
CA ARG A 380 -12.98 -33.14 -7.39
C ARG A 380 -13.22 -31.72 -7.85
N LEU A 381 -14.28 -31.08 -7.39
CA LEU A 381 -14.58 -29.68 -7.74
C LEU A 381 -13.48 -28.72 -7.29
N GLN A 382 -12.89 -28.92 -6.11
CA GLN A 382 -11.74 -28.13 -5.66
C GLN A 382 -10.51 -28.25 -6.59
N ARG A 383 -10.38 -29.41 -7.29
CA ARG A 383 -9.32 -29.65 -8.29
C ARG A 383 -9.70 -29.18 -9.69
N GLY A 384 -10.90 -28.59 -9.89
CA GLY A 384 -11.43 -28.21 -11.20
C GLY A 384 -11.95 -29.39 -12.03
N GLU A 385 -12.15 -30.56 -11.42
CA GLU A 385 -12.73 -31.74 -12.07
C GLU A 385 -14.25 -31.75 -11.93
N PRO A 386 -15.02 -32.26 -12.92
CA PRO A 386 -16.46 -32.36 -12.80
C PRO A 386 -16.88 -33.37 -11.71
N ALA A 387 -17.98 -33.04 -11.02
CA ALA A 387 -18.60 -33.98 -10.07
C ALA A 387 -19.16 -35.20 -10.79
N ARG A 388 -19.21 -36.35 -10.10
CA ARG A 388 -19.85 -37.57 -10.58
C ARG A 388 -21.28 -37.66 -10.04
N ALA A 389 -22.19 -38.22 -10.80
CA ALA A 389 -23.54 -38.47 -10.34
C ALA A 389 -23.50 -39.38 -9.08
N LEU A 390 -24.36 -39.07 -8.14
CA LEU A 390 -24.61 -39.98 -7.00
C LEU A 390 -25.39 -41.19 -7.52
N GLY A 391 -24.92 -42.40 -7.19
CA GLY A 391 -25.68 -43.62 -7.46
C GLY A 391 -27.02 -43.61 -6.72
N ASP A 392 -27.99 -44.40 -7.22
CA ASP A 392 -29.30 -44.63 -6.60
C ASP A 392 -30.27 -43.43 -6.55
N ARG A 393 -30.07 -42.37 -7.37
CA ARG A 393 -31.09 -41.35 -7.54
C ARG A 393 -32.00 -41.67 -8.72
N SER A 394 -33.28 -41.60 -8.49
CA SER A 394 -34.27 -41.77 -9.56
C SER A 394 -34.30 -40.59 -10.51
N LEU A 395 -34.64 -40.80 -11.77
CA LEU A 395 -34.76 -39.72 -12.76
C LEU A 395 -35.77 -38.64 -12.29
N ARG A 396 -36.82 -39.06 -11.56
CA ARG A 396 -37.82 -38.13 -11.00
C ARG A 396 -37.23 -37.20 -9.97
N GLU A 397 -36.34 -37.67 -9.09
CA GLU A 397 -35.62 -36.86 -8.08
C GLU A 397 -34.68 -35.87 -8.75
N ILE A 398 -33.94 -36.31 -9.78
CA ILE A 398 -33.05 -35.45 -10.53
C ILE A 398 -33.84 -34.31 -11.22
N ILE A 399 -34.96 -34.61 -11.90
CA ILE A 399 -35.80 -33.61 -12.51
C ILE A 399 -36.40 -32.66 -11.46
N ALA A 400 -36.83 -33.17 -10.31
CA ALA A 400 -37.37 -32.33 -9.25
C ALA A 400 -36.30 -31.34 -8.64
N ASP A 401 -35.07 -31.75 -8.62
CA ASP A 401 -33.99 -30.88 -8.15
C ASP A 401 -33.57 -29.80 -9.15
N GLU A 402 -33.61 -30.13 -10.43
CA GLU A 402 -33.37 -29.18 -11.53
C GLU A 402 -34.56 -28.21 -11.73
N ALA A 403 -35.75 -28.60 -11.26
CA ALA A 403 -36.93 -27.75 -11.36
C ALA A 403 -36.82 -26.55 -10.46
N VAL A 404 -36.64 -25.38 -11.04
CA VAL A 404 -36.63 -24.10 -10.34
C VAL A 404 -38.02 -23.46 -10.47
N ALA A 405 -38.54 -22.96 -9.34
CA ALA A 405 -39.77 -22.17 -9.38
C ALA A 405 -39.56 -20.95 -10.28
N GLU A 406 -40.52 -20.66 -11.13
CA GLU A 406 -40.49 -19.56 -12.06
C GLU A 406 -40.43 -18.23 -11.30
N GLN A 407 -39.35 -17.47 -11.52
CA GLN A 407 -39.27 -16.11 -10.99
C GLN A 407 -40.17 -15.20 -11.85
N ARG A 408 -41.09 -14.50 -11.21
CA ARG A 408 -41.95 -13.52 -11.88
C ARG A 408 -41.53 -12.10 -11.45
N ASP A 409 -41.64 -11.15 -12.36
CA ASP A 409 -41.47 -9.74 -12.07
C ASP A 409 -42.71 -9.17 -11.32
N GLU A 410 -42.66 -7.91 -10.97
CA GLU A 410 -43.76 -7.20 -10.30
C GLU A 410 -45.07 -7.14 -11.09
N HIS A 411 -44.99 -7.46 -12.39
CA HIS A 411 -46.16 -7.58 -13.30
C HIS A 411 -46.59 -9.03 -13.50
N GLY A 412 -46.00 -9.98 -12.78
CA GLY A 412 -46.32 -11.39 -12.89
C GLY A 412 -45.79 -12.10 -14.13
N LEU A 413 -44.86 -11.46 -14.89
CA LEU A 413 -44.23 -12.05 -16.06
C LEU A 413 -42.99 -12.85 -15.69
N PRO A 414 -42.69 -13.99 -16.36
CA PRO A 414 -41.52 -14.78 -16.10
C PRO A 414 -40.23 -13.99 -16.39
N ARG A 415 -39.27 -13.95 -15.45
CA ARG A 415 -37.94 -13.42 -15.68
C ARG A 415 -37.10 -14.42 -16.44
N LEU A 416 -36.67 -14.07 -17.66
CA LEU A 416 -35.72 -14.87 -18.42
C LEU A 416 -34.32 -14.81 -17.73
N ARG A 417 -33.70 -15.97 -17.50
CA ARG A 417 -32.31 -16.06 -17.06
C ARG A 417 -31.39 -15.70 -18.24
N HIS A 418 -30.54 -14.73 -18.04
CA HIS A 418 -29.42 -14.43 -18.95
C HIS A 418 -28.17 -15.10 -18.49
#